data_b00631f24837f882e06ea7cdf7e6e8e8
#
_entry.id   b00631f24837f882e06ea7cdf7e6e8e8
#
_cell.length_a   1.000
_cell.length_b   1.000
_cell.length_c   1.000
_cell.angle_alpha   90.00
_cell.angle_beta   90.00
_cell.angle_gamma   90.00
#
_symmetry.space_group_name_H-M   'P 1'
#
loop_
_entity.id
_entity.type
_entity.pdbx_description
1 polymer ?
#
loop_
_entity_poly.entity_id
_entity_poly.type
_entity_poly.pdbx_seq_one_letter_code
_entity_poly.pdbx_strand_id
1 'polypeptide(L)'
;MKYYYIPIAIFMLLNACQKATKSDILIIPTKNFDKVINGKKVSLFTLKNDRGTITQITNYGGKVVSLWVADKNGTMDDIVMGYDNIDGYLTAKEKYFGALIGRYGNRIGNGKFLLESKEYTLATNNGANHLHGGDKGYDAVVRDAKHINEQN
;
A
#
# COMPACT_ATOMS: atom_id res chain seq x y z
N MET A 1 -22.19 52.64 -54.72
CA MET A 1 -21.23 52.01 -53.74
C MET A 1 -22.03 51.24 -52.73
N LYS A 2 -21.94 49.89 -52.72
CA LYS A 2 -22.61 49.01 -51.76
C LYS A 2 -21.60 48.62 -50.67
N TYR A 3 -21.85 49.03 -49.42
CA TYR A 3 -21.03 48.66 -48.28
C TYR A 3 -21.53 47.30 -47.74
N TYR A 4 -20.66 46.30 -47.77
CA TYR A 4 -20.90 45.00 -47.11
C TYR A 4 -20.41 45.10 -45.67
N TYR A 5 -21.32 44.97 -44.71
CA TYR A 5 -21.00 44.82 -43.31
C TYR A 5 -20.64 43.33 -43.04
N ILE A 6 -19.40 43.06 -42.67
CA ILE A 6 -18.96 41.76 -42.20
C ILE A 6 -19.23 41.74 -40.70
N PRO A 7 -20.07 40.84 -40.17
CA PRO A 7 -20.22 40.70 -38.74
C PRO A 7 -18.99 39.99 -38.16
N ILE A 8 -18.27 40.68 -37.29
CA ILE A 8 -17.17 40.10 -36.50
C ILE A 8 -17.85 39.23 -35.42
N ALA A 9 -17.79 37.92 -35.63
CA ALA A 9 -18.18 36.94 -34.59
C ALA A 9 -17.08 36.93 -33.53
N ILE A 10 -17.36 37.54 -32.40
CA ILE A 10 -16.53 37.46 -31.21
C ILE A 10 -16.68 36.04 -30.62
N PHE A 11 -15.66 35.18 -30.87
CA PHE A 11 -15.55 33.86 -30.28
C PHE A 11 -15.12 34.05 -28.82
N MET A 12 -16.10 34.12 -27.88
CA MET A 12 -15.81 34.04 -26.45
C MET A 12 -15.27 32.62 -26.15
N LEU A 13 -13.97 32.50 -26.02
CA LEU A 13 -13.31 31.33 -25.44
C LEU A 13 -13.72 31.29 -23.95
N LEU A 14 -14.79 30.56 -23.65
CA LEU A 14 -15.10 30.12 -22.29
C LEU A 14 -14.00 29.17 -21.86
N ASN A 15 -12.97 29.68 -21.19
CA ASN A 15 -12.08 28.87 -20.36
C ASN A 15 -12.93 28.26 -19.25
N ALA A 16 -13.55 27.12 -19.52
CA ALA A 16 -14.10 26.28 -18.50
C ALA A 16 -12.91 25.76 -17.67
N CYS A 17 -12.66 26.44 -16.54
CA CYS A 17 -11.81 25.91 -15.49
C CYS A 17 -12.48 24.60 -15.04
N GLN A 18 -12.06 23.46 -15.61
CA GLN A 18 -12.45 22.16 -15.08
C GLN A 18 -11.89 22.10 -13.67
N LYS A 19 -12.75 22.32 -12.67
CA LYS A 19 -12.43 21.93 -11.30
C LYS A 19 -12.06 20.45 -11.35
N ALA A 20 -10.83 20.13 -10.99
CA ALA A 20 -10.41 18.76 -10.79
C ALA A 20 -11.49 18.07 -9.92
N THR A 21 -12.11 17.04 -10.46
CA THR A 21 -13.06 16.22 -9.70
C THR A 21 -12.29 15.63 -8.55
N LYS A 22 -12.67 15.98 -7.32
CA LYS A 22 -12.12 15.41 -6.11
C LYS A 22 -12.32 13.88 -6.22
N SER A 23 -11.24 13.11 -6.36
CA SER A 23 -11.36 11.67 -6.36
C SER A 23 -11.95 11.24 -5.00
N ASP A 24 -13.00 10.44 -5.02
CA ASP A 24 -13.60 9.92 -3.80
C ASP A 24 -12.59 8.97 -3.15
N ILE A 25 -12.20 9.27 -1.92
CA ILE A 25 -11.30 8.41 -1.14
C ILE A 25 -12.05 7.13 -0.78
N LEU A 26 -11.62 6.00 -1.32
CA LEU A 26 -12.20 4.69 -1.06
C LEU A 26 -11.50 4.03 0.13
N ILE A 27 -12.07 4.19 1.30
CA ILE A 27 -11.58 3.51 2.52
C ILE A 27 -12.04 2.06 2.50
N ILE A 28 -11.09 1.15 2.56
CA ILE A 28 -11.36 -0.29 2.61
C ILE A 28 -12.07 -0.62 3.92
N PRO A 29 -13.22 -1.31 3.88
CA PRO A 29 -13.95 -1.70 5.09
C PRO A 29 -13.11 -2.66 5.96
N THR A 30 -13.04 -2.39 7.26
CA THR A 30 -12.25 -3.21 8.21
C THR A 30 -12.70 -4.67 8.23
N LYS A 31 -13.98 -4.93 7.98
CA LYS A 31 -14.54 -6.30 7.88
C LYS A 31 -13.88 -7.17 6.82
N ASN A 32 -13.29 -6.56 5.76
CA ASN A 32 -12.59 -7.29 4.71
C ASN A 32 -11.30 -7.96 5.21
N PHE A 33 -10.86 -7.59 6.41
CA PHE A 33 -9.67 -8.13 7.08
C PHE A 33 -10.02 -8.88 8.38
N ASP A 34 -11.30 -9.12 8.66
CA ASP A 34 -11.72 -9.82 9.88
C ASP A 34 -11.62 -11.34 9.68
N LYS A 35 -10.47 -11.90 10.02
CA LYS A 35 -10.14 -13.32 9.90
C LYS A 35 -9.25 -13.75 11.06
N VAL A 36 -9.33 -15.03 11.43
CA VAL A 36 -8.39 -15.63 12.39
C VAL A 36 -7.38 -16.49 11.65
N ILE A 37 -6.09 -16.21 11.84
CA ILE A 37 -4.99 -16.96 11.24
C ILE A 37 -4.06 -17.44 12.36
N ASN A 38 -3.84 -18.74 12.45
CA ASN A 38 -3.04 -19.36 13.50
C ASN A 38 -3.43 -18.91 14.93
N GLY A 39 -4.74 -18.82 15.20
CA GLY A 39 -5.28 -18.41 16.49
C GLY A 39 -5.20 -16.91 16.79
N LYS A 40 -4.69 -16.09 15.89
CA LYS A 40 -4.60 -14.63 16.04
C LYS A 40 -5.59 -13.90 15.13
N LYS A 41 -6.27 -12.90 15.68
CA LYS A 41 -7.19 -12.05 14.92
C LYS A 41 -6.39 -11.11 13.99
N VAL A 42 -6.74 -11.17 12.71
CA VAL A 42 -6.30 -10.14 11.71
C VAL A 42 -7.21 -8.94 11.83
N SER A 43 -6.65 -7.76 11.67
CA SER A 43 -7.37 -6.49 11.74
C SER A 43 -6.77 -5.50 10.74
N LEU A 44 -7.58 -4.54 10.30
CA LEU A 44 -7.18 -3.39 9.48
C LEU A 44 -7.32 -2.13 10.32
N PHE A 45 -6.26 -1.33 10.38
CA PHE A 45 -6.20 -0.06 11.10
C PHE A 45 -6.16 1.08 10.11
N THR A 46 -6.95 2.12 10.34
CA THR A 46 -6.93 3.35 9.54
C THR A 46 -6.32 4.47 10.35
N LEU A 47 -5.29 5.10 9.83
CA LEU A 47 -4.61 6.25 10.41
C LEU A 47 -4.83 7.45 9.48
N LYS A 48 -5.06 8.62 10.08
CA LYS A 48 -5.26 9.88 9.34
C LYS A 48 -4.53 11.00 10.05
N ASN A 49 -3.82 11.82 9.32
CA ASN A 49 -3.20 13.04 9.85
C ASN A 49 -4.05 14.30 9.54
N ASP A 50 -3.68 15.42 10.15
CA ASP A 50 -4.38 16.71 10.00
C ASP A 50 -4.30 17.29 8.58
N ARG A 51 -3.36 16.82 7.76
CA ARG A 51 -3.19 17.24 6.37
C ARG A 51 -4.03 16.41 5.39
N GLY A 52 -4.80 15.45 5.90
CA GLY A 52 -5.70 14.62 5.10
C GLY A 52 -5.08 13.37 4.51
N THR A 53 -3.78 13.10 4.73
CA THR A 53 -3.17 11.83 4.35
C THR A 53 -3.81 10.70 5.15
N ILE A 54 -4.18 9.61 4.48
CA ILE A 54 -4.81 8.45 5.10
C ILE A 54 -4.01 7.22 4.73
N THR A 55 -3.75 6.35 5.69
CA THR A 55 -3.17 5.03 5.44
C THR A 55 -3.97 3.95 6.15
N GLN A 56 -4.04 2.79 5.51
CA GLN A 56 -4.60 1.59 6.13
C GLN A 56 -3.53 0.52 6.22
N ILE A 57 -3.39 -0.06 7.41
CA ILE A 57 -2.35 -1.03 7.72
C ILE A 57 -2.99 -2.24 8.36
N THR A 58 -2.68 -3.44 7.86
CA THR A 58 -3.09 -4.69 8.51
C THR A 58 -1.98 -5.22 9.42
N ASN A 59 -2.37 -5.84 10.53
CA ASN A 59 -1.44 -6.55 11.40
C ASN A 59 -0.95 -7.90 10.82
N TYR A 60 -1.51 -8.34 9.68
CA TYR A 60 -0.97 -9.46 8.92
C TYR A 60 0.21 -8.98 8.06
N GLY A 61 1.41 -9.39 8.44
CA GLY A 61 2.65 -8.96 7.79
C GLY A 61 3.00 -7.48 8.00
N GLY A 62 2.25 -6.74 8.83
CA GLY A 62 2.41 -5.30 9.00
C GLY A 62 2.30 -4.53 7.69
N LYS A 63 1.41 -4.98 6.80
CA LYS A 63 1.32 -4.47 5.43
C LYS A 63 0.61 -3.12 5.38
N VAL A 64 1.21 -2.17 4.68
CA VAL A 64 0.50 -0.99 4.21
C VAL A 64 -0.43 -1.42 3.08
N VAL A 65 -1.73 -1.33 3.31
CA VAL A 65 -2.78 -1.79 2.39
C VAL A 65 -3.19 -0.68 1.45
N SER A 66 -3.28 0.55 1.95
CA SER A 66 -3.53 1.75 1.15
C SER A 66 -2.81 2.96 1.75
N LEU A 67 -2.43 3.91 0.90
CA LEU A 67 -1.84 5.19 1.32
C LEU A 67 -2.33 6.29 0.40
N TRP A 68 -3.29 7.07 0.86
CA TRP A 68 -3.90 8.19 0.17
C TRP A 68 -3.13 9.46 0.44
N VAL A 69 -2.57 10.05 -0.59
CA VAL A 69 -1.82 11.30 -0.54
C VAL A 69 -2.32 12.28 -1.59
N ALA A 70 -2.18 13.57 -1.32
CA ALA A 70 -2.52 14.61 -2.27
C ALA A 70 -1.41 14.78 -3.32
N ASP A 71 -1.79 14.89 -4.58
CA ASP A 71 -0.90 15.35 -5.64
C ASP A 71 -0.64 16.88 -5.53
N LYS A 72 0.11 17.43 -6.46
CA LYS A 72 0.41 18.88 -6.52
C LYS A 72 -0.82 19.79 -6.67
N ASN A 73 -1.96 19.24 -7.10
CA ASN A 73 -3.22 19.95 -7.30
C ASN A 73 -4.20 19.72 -6.12
N GLY A 74 -3.80 18.94 -5.13
CA GLY A 74 -4.63 18.56 -3.98
C GLY A 74 -5.57 17.38 -4.25
N THR A 75 -5.43 16.68 -5.36
CA THR A 75 -6.21 15.47 -5.65
C THR A 75 -5.62 14.30 -4.88
N MET A 76 -6.48 13.63 -4.10
CA MET A 76 -6.06 12.46 -3.32
C MET A 76 -6.05 11.21 -4.19
N ASP A 77 -4.97 10.41 -4.08
CA ASP A 77 -4.88 9.13 -4.77
C ASP A 77 -4.19 8.09 -3.89
N ASP A 78 -4.53 6.81 -4.10
CA ASP A 78 -3.85 5.70 -3.41
C ASP A 78 -2.60 5.32 -4.20
N ILE A 79 -1.45 5.45 -3.55
CA ILE A 79 -0.14 5.20 -4.17
C ILE A 79 0.45 3.83 -3.80
N VAL A 80 -0.31 2.97 -3.14
CA VAL A 80 0.15 1.64 -2.72
C VAL A 80 -0.54 0.55 -3.53
N MET A 81 0.25 -0.36 -4.07
CA MET A 81 -0.28 -1.59 -4.64
C MET A 81 -0.62 -2.59 -3.53
N GLY A 82 -1.81 -3.15 -3.58
CA GLY A 82 -2.28 -4.09 -2.56
C GLY A 82 -3.58 -4.79 -2.96
N TYR A 83 -4.19 -5.43 -1.98
CA TYR A 83 -5.48 -6.09 -2.10
C TYR A 83 -6.46 -5.50 -1.09
N ASP A 84 -7.71 -5.41 -1.43
CA ASP A 84 -8.78 -4.83 -0.61
C ASP A 84 -9.36 -5.78 0.46
N ASN A 85 -8.80 -6.99 0.55
CA ASN A 85 -9.21 -8.01 1.52
C ASN A 85 -8.06 -8.94 1.90
N ILE A 86 -8.21 -9.63 3.02
CA ILE A 86 -7.17 -10.54 3.55
C ILE A 86 -6.96 -11.77 2.65
N ASP A 87 -8.01 -12.27 2.00
CA ASP A 87 -7.90 -13.46 1.16
C ASP A 87 -7.04 -13.19 -0.08
N GLY A 88 -7.09 -11.98 -0.62
CA GLY A 88 -6.17 -11.54 -1.67
C GLY A 88 -4.71 -11.71 -1.25
N TYR A 89 -4.34 -11.25 -0.05
CA TYR A 89 -2.97 -11.41 0.47
C TYR A 89 -2.58 -12.86 0.76
N LEU A 90 -3.53 -13.74 1.10
CA LEU A 90 -3.26 -15.14 1.41
C LEU A 90 -3.07 -16.00 0.16
N THR A 91 -3.73 -15.65 -0.95
CA THR A 91 -3.79 -16.47 -2.16
C THR A 91 -2.95 -15.94 -3.33
N ALA A 92 -2.56 -14.66 -3.29
CA ALA A 92 -1.81 -14.04 -4.36
C ALA A 92 -0.41 -14.61 -4.53
N LYS A 93 0.09 -14.58 -5.77
CA LYS A 93 1.49 -14.89 -6.07
C LYS A 93 2.44 -13.82 -5.50
N GLU A 94 2.02 -12.54 -5.57
CA GLU A 94 2.78 -11.40 -5.04
C GLU A 94 2.49 -11.19 -3.56
N LYS A 95 3.34 -11.74 -2.72
CA LYS A 95 3.16 -11.77 -1.25
C LYS A 95 3.61 -10.48 -0.55
N TYR A 96 4.44 -9.67 -1.21
CA TYR A 96 5.25 -8.67 -0.52
C TYR A 96 4.72 -7.24 -0.65
N PHE A 97 3.59 -7.01 -1.34
CA PHE A 97 2.99 -5.68 -1.42
C PHE A 97 2.78 -5.07 -0.03
N GLY A 98 3.40 -3.91 0.20
CA GLY A 98 3.33 -3.16 1.45
C GLY A 98 3.91 -3.85 2.69
N ALA A 99 4.48 -5.05 2.58
CA ALA A 99 4.84 -5.90 3.71
C ALA A 99 6.09 -5.44 4.46
N LEU A 100 6.11 -5.70 5.77
CA LEU A 100 7.34 -5.70 6.54
C LEU A 100 8.19 -6.91 6.14
N ILE A 101 9.43 -6.63 5.73
CA ILE A 101 10.38 -7.65 5.28
C ILE A 101 11.37 -7.98 6.40
N GLY A 102 11.58 -9.26 6.62
CA GLY A 102 12.54 -9.72 7.64
C GLY A 102 12.42 -11.21 7.99
N ARG A 103 13.38 -11.67 8.87
CA ARG A 103 14.44 -10.85 9.51
C ARG A 103 15.43 -10.26 8.51
N TYR A 104 15.92 -11.04 7.55
CA TYR A 104 16.84 -10.57 6.54
C TYR A 104 16.07 -10.13 5.29
N GLY A 105 16.31 -8.90 4.83
CA GLY A 105 15.71 -8.38 3.60
C GLY A 105 16.52 -8.79 2.37
N ASN A 106 15.84 -9.01 1.24
CA ASN A 106 16.43 -9.48 0.00
C ASN A 106 17.06 -10.89 0.13
N ARG A 107 18.13 -11.22 -0.59
CA ARG A 107 18.60 -12.59 -0.79
C ARG A 107 19.87 -12.90 -0.01
N ILE A 108 19.94 -14.14 0.51
CA ILE A 108 21.18 -14.78 0.94
C ILE A 108 21.45 -15.89 -0.09
N GLY A 109 22.59 -15.77 -0.81
CA GLY A 109 22.98 -16.71 -1.84
C GLY A 109 23.14 -18.13 -1.30
N ASN A 110 22.60 -19.12 -2.02
CA ASN A 110 22.59 -20.52 -1.63
C ASN A 110 21.97 -20.80 -0.24
N GLY A 111 21.24 -19.84 0.32
CA GLY A 111 20.66 -19.95 1.66
C GLY A 111 21.70 -20.15 2.76
N LYS A 112 22.95 -19.72 2.58
CA LYS A 112 24.03 -19.96 3.53
C LYS A 112 24.85 -18.71 3.83
N PHE A 113 25.28 -18.59 5.07
CA PHE A 113 26.22 -17.54 5.49
C PHE A 113 27.10 -18.02 6.67
N LEU A 114 28.24 -17.39 6.84
CA LEU A 114 29.13 -17.58 7.98
C LEU A 114 28.92 -16.42 8.98
N LEU A 115 28.79 -16.75 10.25
CA LEU A 115 28.85 -15.80 11.36
C LEU A 115 29.73 -16.39 12.46
N GLU A 116 30.74 -15.65 12.88
CA GLU A 116 31.71 -16.10 13.91
C GLU A 116 32.28 -17.52 13.63
N SER A 117 32.69 -17.75 12.36
CA SER A 117 33.20 -19.02 11.87
C SER A 117 32.22 -20.19 11.88
N LYS A 118 30.94 -19.97 12.22
CA LYS A 118 29.89 -20.97 12.14
C LYS A 118 29.06 -20.80 10.88
N GLU A 119 28.88 -21.87 10.11
CA GLU A 119 27.97 -21.86 8.96
C GLU A 119 26.53 -22.03 9.42
N TYR A 120 25.67 -21.16 8.87
CA TYR A 120 24.20 -21.22 9.02
C TYR A 120 23.60 -21.56 7.67
N THR A 121 22.68 -22.53 7.67
CA THR A 121 21.89 -22.92 6.51
C THR A 121 20.43 -22.51 6.74
N LEU A 122 19.86 -21.83 5.77
CA LEU A 122 18.51 -21.29 5.77
C LEU A 122 17.65 -21.97 4.71
N ALA A 123 16.31 -21.89 4.86
CA ALA A 123 15.38 -22.32 3.83
C ALA A 123 15.59 -21.55 2.53
N THR A 124 15.57 -22.26 1.39
CA THR A 124 15.70 -21.70 0.05
C THR A 124 14.31 -21.59 -0.59
N ASN A 125 13.69 -20.43 -0.48
CA ASN A 125 12.34 -20.13 -0.95
C ASN A 125 12.30 -19.34 -2.28
N ASN A 126 13.49 -19.13 -2.90
CA ASN A 126 13.62 -18.44 -4.17
C ASN A 126 14.74 -19.10 -5.02
N GLY A 127 14.42 -20.22 -5.66
CA GLY A 127 15.41 -21.07 -6.31
C GLY A 127 16.43 -21.56 -5.29
N ALA A 128 17.73 -21.35 -5.55
CA ALA A 128 18.80 -21.70 -4.61
C ALA A 128 18.94 -20.69 -3.45
N ASN A 129 18.22 -19.58 -3.45
CA ASN A 129 18.46 -18.50 -2.50
C ASN A 129 17.41 -18.48 -1.38
N HIS A 130 17.83 -18.00 -0.21
CA HIS A 130 16.90 -17.53 0.82
C HIS A 130 16.44 -16.12 0.48
N LEU A 131 15.14 -15.84 0.52
CA LEU A 131 14.55 -14.55 0.20
C LEU A 131 13.63 -14.07 1.32
N HIS A 132 13.80 -12.82 1.75
CA HIS A 132 12.87 -12.04 2.58
C HIS A 132 12.43 -12.71 3.89
N GLY A 133 13.29 -13.52 4.50
CA GLY A 133 12.98 -14.22 5.76
C GLY A 133 12.57 -15.69 5.58
N GLY A 134 12.62 -16.22 4.33
CA GLY A 134 12.36 -17.62 4.01
C GLY A 134 10.90 -17.98 3.82
N ASP A 135 10.55 -19.24 4.08
CA ASP A 135 9.20 -19.75 3.82
C ASP A 135 8.12 -19.06 4.66
N LYS A 136 8.49 -18.57 5.84
CA LYS A 136 7.61 -17.82 6.74
C LYS A 136 8.34 -16.59 7.27
N GLY A 137 8.43 -15.56 6.43
CA GLY A 137 8.99 -14.26 6.79
C GLY A 137 8.00 -13.39 7.56
N TYR A 138 8.40 -12.15 7.83
CA TYR A 138 7.56 -11.18 8.54
C TYR A 138 6.29 -10.81 7.77
N ASP A 139 6.29 -10.95 6.46
CA ASP A 139 5.16 -10.75 5.56
C ASP A 139 3.97 -11.68 5.82
N ALA A 140 4.21 -12.85 6.45
CA ALA A 140 3.21 -13.90 6.68
C ALA A 140 2.88 -14.12 8.17
N VAL A 141 3.16 -13.14 9.04
CA VAL A 141 2.94 -13.25 10.49
C VAL A 141 1.86 -12.27 10.94
N VAL A 142 0.86 -12.76 11.69
CA VAL A 142 -0.08 -11.88 12.41
C VAL A 142 0.59 -11.35 13.68
N ARG A 143 0.73 -10.02 13.77
CA ARG A 143 1.34 -9.33 14.91
C ARG A 143 0.28 -8.86 15.87
N ASP A 144 0.66 -8.74 17.14
CA ASP A 144 -0.15 -8.00 18.09
C ASP A 144 0.02 -6.50 17.78
N ALA A 145 -1.09 -5.81 17.60
CA ALA A 145 -1.11 -4.41 17.21
C ALA A 145 -2.12 -3.63 18.05
N LYS A 146 -1.78 -2.42 18.42
CA LYS A 146 -2.63 -1.51 19.17
C LYS A 146 -2.57 -0.13 18.52
N HIS A 147 -3.73 0.49 18.31
CA HIS A 147 -3.81 1.89 17.93
C HIS A 147 -3.60 2.75 19.18
N ILE A 148 -2.64 3.65 19.13
CA ILE A 148 -2.38 4.62 20.19
C ILE A 148 -2.65 6.00 19.60
N ASN A 149 -3.59 6.74 20.20
CA ASN A 149 -3.80 8.15 19.89
C ASN A 149 -2.95 8.96 20.88
N GLU A 150 -1.81 9.44 20.44
CA GLU A 150 -1.05 10.45 21.18
C GLU A 150 -1.59 11.82 20.75
N GLN A 151 -2.23 12.54 21.67
CA GLN A 151 -2.48 13.96 21.52
C GLN A 151 -1.16 14.65 21.87
N ASN A 152 -0.49 15.22 20.87
CA ASN A 152 0.63 16.14 21.09
C ASN A 152 0.12 17.52 21.50
#